data_ad18ba1c38e623fa216767df90c35825
#
_entry.id   ad18ba1c38e623fa216767df90c35825
#
_cell.length_a   1.000
_cell.length_b   1.000
_cell.length_c   1.000
_cell.angle_alpha   90.00
_cell.angle_beta   90.00
_cell.angle_gamma   90.00
#
_symmetry.space_group_name_H-M   'P 1'
#
loop_
_entity.id
_entity.type
_entity.pdbx_description
1 polymer ?
#
loop_
_entity_poly.entity_id
_entity_poly.type
_entity_poly.pdbx_seq_one_letter_code
_entity_poly.pdbx_strand_id
1 'polypeptide(L)'
;MGKDTKWYQEMWKSRPHYCQECGVHLPHFSPMFISHIITKGSYPSLRHHPENWMLYCMPCHQKWEFGKRKEMKTYDEAMEIAEKLKREYHESKNK
;
A
#
# COMPACT_ATOMS: atom_id res chain seq x y z
N MET A 1 15.81 -5.47 9.50
CA MET A 1 14.66 -5.35 10.40
C MET A 1 14.54 -3.93 10.79
N GLY A 2 14.11 -3.53 11.89
CA GLY A 2 14.01 -2.14 12.26
C GLY A 2 12.68 -1.53 11.88
N LYS A 3 12.74 -0.27 11.45
CA LYS A 3 11.53 0.55 11.29
C LYS A 3 10.51 -0.03 10.30
N ASP A 4 10.98 -0.60 9.21
CA ASP A 4 10.07 -1.12 8.20
C ASP A 4 9.27 -2.32 8.71
N THR A 5 9.93 -3.24 9.36
CA THR A 5 9.26 -4.43 9.89
C THR A 5 8.18 -4.04 10.90
N LYS A 6 8.51 -3.10 11.80
CA LYS A 6 7.55 -2.64 12.78
C LYS A 6 6.35 -1.97 12.12
N TRP A 7 6.60 -1.12 11.12
CA TRP A 7 5.52 -0.44 10.39
C TRP A 7 4.61 -1.47 9.69
N TYR A 8 5.18 -2.47 9.02
CA TYR A 8 4.41 -3.51 8.36
C TYR A 8 3.51 -4.24 9.35
N GLN A 9 4.03 -4.57 10.52
CA GLN A 9 3.26 -5.26 11.54
C GLN A 9 2.10 -4.39 12.06
N GLU A 10 2.36 -3.11 12.27
CA GLU A 10 1.32 -2.18 12.73
C GLU A 10 0.22 -2.01 11.68
N MET A 11 0.60 -1.89 10.41
CA MET A 11 -0.37 -1.77 9.34
C MET A 11 -1.21 -3.04 9.20
N TRP A 12 -0.57 -4.19 9.28
CA TRP A 12 -1.29 -5.47 9.26
C TRP A 12 -2.39 -5.53 10.31
N LYS A 13 -2.13 -5.03 11.51
CA LYS A 13 -3.10 -5.04 12.60
C LYS A 13 -4.25 -4.05 12.38
N SER A 14 -4.07 -3.08 11.50
CA SER A 14 -5.03 -1.99 11.34
C SER A 14 -6.19 -2.31 10.40
N ARG A 15 -6.13 -3.42 9.66
CA ARG A 15 -7.16 -3.78 8.68
C ARG A 15 -7.58 -5.24 8.81
N PRO A 16 -8.81 -5.59 8.36
CA PRO A 16 -9.20 -6.99 8.27
C PRO A 16 -8.24 -7.77 7.36
N HIS A 17 -7.97 -9.02 7.71
CA HIS A 17 -6.95 -9.83 7.04
C HIS A 17 -7.51 -10.52 5.79
N TYR A 18 -7.91 -9.73 4.82
CA TYR A 18 -8.40 -10.22 3.52
C TYR A 18 -7.76 -9.40 2.41
N CYS A 19 -7.44 -10.06 1.30
CA CYS A 19 -6.94 -9.36 0.13
C CYS A 19 -7.98 -8.34 -0.35
N GLN A 20 -7.58 -7.09 -0.50
CA GLN A 20 -8.51 -6.05 -0.92
C GLN A 20 -8.92 -6.17 -2.39
N GLU A 21 -8.16 -6.93 -3.18
CA GLU A 21 -8.48 -7.14 -4.58
C GLU A 21 -9.40 -8.34 -4.80
N CYS A 22 -9.01 -9.52 -4.30
CA CYS A 22 -9.74 -10.76 -4.59
C CYS A 22 -10.53 -11.31 -3.40
N GLY A 23 -10.32 -10.77 -2.20
CA GLY A 23 -11.08 -11.16 -1.02
C GLY A 23 -10.60 -12.42 -0.32
N VAL A 24 -9.51 -13.03 -0.75
CA VAL A 24 -9.02 -14.24 -0.11
C VAL A 24 -8.54 -13.94 1.33
N HIS A 25 -8.81 -14.85 2.24
CA HIS A 25 -8.36 -14.71 3.62
C HIS A 25 -6.85 -14.86 3.73
N LEU A 26 -6.22 -13.99 4.51
CA LEU A 26 -4.78 -14.00 4.75
C LEU A 26 -4.56 -14.46 6.19
N PRO A 27 -4.26 -15.76 6.41
CA PRO A 27 -4.29 -16.33 7.77
C PRO A 27 -3.13 -15.91 8.66
N HIS A 28 -2.04 -15.40 8.10
CA HIS A 28 -0.89 -14.96 8.89
C HIS A 28 -0.20 -13.79 8.23
N PHE A 29 0.59 -13.07 9.02
CA PHE A 29 1.31 -11.90 8.56
C PHE A 29 2.43 -12.23 7.58
N SER A 30 2.56 -11.39 6.54
CA SER A 30 3.74 -11.37 5.69
C SER A 30 3.92 -9.95 5.16
N PRO A 31 5.14 -9.40 5.18
CA PRO A 31 5.39 -8.08 4.60
C PRO A 31 5.01 -7.99 3.12
N MET A 32 5.05 -9.13 2.41
CA MET A 32 4.70 -9.19 0.99
C MET A 32 3.24 -8.89 0.73
N PHE A 33 2.38 -9.00 1.75
CA PHE A 33 0.96 -8.68 1.59
C PHE A 33 0.70 -7.18 1.65
N ILE A 34 1.67 -6.39 2.13
CA ILE A 34 1.52 -4.94 2.24
C ILE A 34 2.21 -4.30 1.05
N SER A 35 1.39 -3.79 0.13
CA SER A 35 1.86 -3.27 -1.15
C SER A 35 1.76 -1.75 -1.14
N HIS A 36 2.88 -1.06 -1.31
CA HIS A 36 2.89 0.40 -1.35
C HIS A 36 2.17 0.91 -2.60
N ILE A 37 1.35 1.93 -2.41
CA ILE A 37 0.66 2.58 -3.53
C ILE A 37 1.62 3.53 -4.25
N ILE A 38 2.25 4.43 -3.49
CA ILE A 38 3.30 5.31 -4.01
C ILE A 38 4.63 4.71 -3.59
N THR A 39 5.51 4.49 -4.57
CA THR A 39 6.79 3.84 -4.29
C THR A 39 7.67 4.72 -3.40
N LYS A 40 8.44 4.09 -2.54
CA LYS A 40 9.36 4.80 -1.65
C LYS A 40 10.46 5.52 -2.43
N GLY A 41 10.74 5.09 -3.65
CA GLY A 41 11.72 5.77 -4.49
C GLY A 41 11.26 7.12 -4.99
N SER A 42 9.94 7.28 -5.22
CA SER A 42 9.39 8.54 -5.71
C SER A 42 9.14 9.54 -4.60
N TYR A 43 8.64 9.07 -3.47
CA TYR A 43 8.30 9.93 -2.33
C TYR A 43 8.73 9.25 -1.04
N PRO A 44 10.03 9.34 -0.70
CA PRO A 44 10.53 8.62 0.48
C PRO A 44 9.82 8.96 1.78
N SER A 45 9.38 10.20 1.95
CA SER A 45 8.70 10.62 3.18
C SER A 45 7.30 10.02 3.32
N LEU A 46 6.72 9.50 2.24
CA LEU A 46 5.40 8.85 2.29
C LEU A 46 5.49 7.35 2.54
N ARG A 47 6.70 6.82 2.63
CA ARG A 47 6.94 5.38 2.78
C ARG A 47 6.16 4.76 3.93
N HIS A 48 6.10 5.45 5.07
CA HIS A 48 5.43 4.94 6.27
C HIS A 48 4.09 5.62 6.53
N HIS A 49 3.52 6.26 5.52
CA HIS A 49 2.20 6.87 5.67
C HIS A 49 1.15 5.77 5.85
N PRO A 50 0.27 5.87 6.86
CA PRO A 50 -0.69 4.80 7.16
C PRO A 50 -1.71 4.53 6.07
N GLU A 51 -1.85 5.41 5.09
CA GLU A 51 -2.75 5.19 3.96
C GLU A 51 -2.04 4.75 2.69
N ASN A 52 -0.71 4.76 2.66
CA ASN A 52 0.06 4.49 1.45
C ASN A 52 0.30 3.00 1.22
N TRP A 53 -0.77 2.20 1.28
CA TRP A 53 -0.64 0.78 1.02
C TRP A 53 -1.99 0.11 0.80
N MET A 54 -1.95 -1.01 0.12
CA MET A 54 -3.10 -1.90 -0.05
C MET A 54 -2.71 -3.28 0.46
N LEU A 55 -3.68 -4.02 0.98
CA LEU A 55 -3.45 -5.38 1.46
C LEU A 55 -3.81 -6.34 0.33
N TYR A 56 -2.80 -7.03 -0.21
CA TYR A 56 -2.96 -7.94 -1.33
C TYR A 56 -2.36 -9.30 -1.03
N CYS A 57 -3.01 -10.37 -1.51
CA CYS A 57 -2.38 -11.70 -1.53
C CYS A 57 -1.24 -11.69 -2.55
N MET A 58 -0.41 -12.73 -2.55
CA MET A 58 0.76 -12.75 -3.42
C MET A 58 0.45 -12.57 -4.89
N PRO A 59 -0.52 -13.27 -5.49
CA PRO A 59 -0.82 -13.06 -6.90
C PRO A 59 -1.27 -11.63 -7.22
N CYS A 60 -2.07 -11.01 -6.33
CA CYS A 60 -2.54 -9.65 -6.55
C CYS A 60 -1.41 -8.64 -6.34
N HIS A 61 -0.53 -8.88 -5.38
CA HIS A 61 0.65 -8.05 -5.19
C HIS A 61 1.53 -8.06 -6.46
N GLN A 62 1.71 -9.22 -7.06
CA GLN A 62 2.49 -9.34 -8.28
C GLN A 62 1.84 -8.58 -9.44
N LYS A 63 0.52 -8.62 -9.55
CA LYS A 63 -0.17 -7.83 -10.57
C LYS A 63 0.08 -6.35 -10.37
N TRP A 64 0.04 -5.89 -9.14
CA TRP A 64 0.30 -4.49 -8.82
C TRP A 64 1.72 -4.08 -9.19
N GLU A 65 2.70 -4.92 -8.85
CA GLU A 65 4.11 -4.60 -9.06
C GLU A 65 4.53 -4.74 -10.52
N PHE A 66 3.95 -5.68 -11.28
CA PHE A 66 4.42 -5.99 -12.63
C PHE A 66 3.55 -5.41 -13.74
N GLY A 67 2.91 -4.29 -13.47
CA GLY A 67 2.31 -3.49 -14.54
C GLY A 67 0.88 -3.81 -14.92
N LYS A 68 0.23 -4.71 -14.20
CA LYS A 68 -1.16 -5.05 -14.48
C LYS A 68 -2.14 -4.36 -13.53
N ARG A 69 -1.66 -3.34 -12.84
CA ARG A 69 -2.48 -2.64 -11.85
C ARG A 69 -3.74 -1.99 -12.41
N LYS A 70 -3.70 -1.56 -13.68
CA LYS A 70 -4.87 -0.95 -14.31
C LYS A 70 -6.03 -1.92 -14.51
N GLU A 71 -5.74 -3.23 -14.51
CA GLU A 71 -6.76 -4.25 -14.63
C GLU A 71 -7.38 -4.64 -13.30
N MET A 72 -6.83 -4.15 -12.20
CA MET A 72 -7.30 -4.47 -10.87
C MET A 72 -8.49 -3.61 -10.47
N LYS A 73 -9.46 -4.19 -9.76
CA LYS A 73 -10.64 -3.43 -9.34
C LYS A 73 -10.30 -2.36 -8.31
N THR A 74 -9.19 -2.52 -7.59
CA THR A 74 -8.75 -1.53 -6.59
C THR A 74 -7.91 -0.41 -7.18
N TYR A 75 -7.67 -0.43 -8.49
CA TYR A 75 -6.79 0.56 -9.13
C TYR A 75 -7.27 1.99 -8.91
N ASP A 76 -8.55 2.26 -9.17
CA ASP A 76 -9.08 3.63 -9.05
C ASP A 76 -9.00 4.13 -7.62
N GLU A 77 -9.34 3.28 -6.65
CA GLU A 77 -9.23 3.62 -5.24
C GLU A 77 -7.79 3.94 -4.86
N ALA A 78 -6.86 3.10 -5.32
CA ALA A 78 -5.44 3.31 -5.03
C ALA A 78 -4.95 4.63 -5.63
N MET A 79 -5.39 4.95 -6.84
CA MET A 79 -4.98 6.21 -7.50
C MET A 79 -5.55 7.43 -6.79
N GLU A 80 -6.77 7.34 -6.26
CA GLU A 80 -7.35 8.41 -5.48
C GLU A 80 -6.53 8.67 -4.21
N ILE A 81 -6.13 7.60 -3.54
CA ILE A 81 -5.26 7.70 -2.36
C ILE A 81 -3.92 8.32 -2.75
N ALA A 82 -3.34 7.87 -3.86
CA ALA A 82 -2.06 8.40 -4.34
C ALA A 82 -2.13 9.91 -4.58
N GLU A 83 -3.19 10.37 -5.24
CA GLU A 83 -3.36 11.79 -5.51
C GLU A 83 -3.50 12.59 -4.23
N LYS A 84 -4.29 12.08 -3.28
CA LYS A 84 -4.47 12.73 -1.98
C LYS A 84 -3.14 12.87 -1.25
N LEU A 85 -2.35 11.80 -1.21
CA LEU A 85 -1.07 11.81 -0.50
C LEU A 85 -0.06 12.74 -1.17
N LYS A 86 -0.03 12.76 -2.48
CA LYS A 86 0.87 13.67 -3.21
C LYS A 86 0.48 15.13 -2.95
N ARG A 87 -0.80 15.41 -2.90
CA ARG A 87 -1.29 16.77 -2.62
C ARG A 87 -0.88 17.19 -1.20
N GLU A 88 -1.07 16.33 -0.21
CA GLU A 88 -0.64 16.61 1.16
C GLU A 88 0.86 16.84 1.24
N TYR A 89 1.63 16.04 0.52
CA TYR A 89 3.08 16.16 0.48
C TYR A 89 3.51 17.52 -0.05
N HIS A 90 2.93 17.95 -1.17
CA HIS A 90 3.26 19.23 -1.77
C HIS A 90 2.83 20.41 -0.92
N GLU A 91 1.65 20.33 -0.31
CA GLU A 91 1.18 21.37 0.60
C GLU A 91 2.11 21.52 1.80
N SER A 92 2.55 20.39 2.35
CA SER A 92 3.47 20.39 3.48
C SER A 92 4.80 21.05 3.12
N LYS A 93 5.29 20.84 1.91
CA LYS A 93 6.56 21.42 1.47
C LYS A 93 6.48 22.92 1.20
N ASN A 94 5.29 23.41 0.89
CA ASN A 94 5.10 24.82 0.56
C ASN A 94 4.88 25.72 1.77
N LYS A 95 4.97 25.15 2.97
CA LYS A 95 4.80 25.91 4.21
C LYS A 95 6.14 26.37 4.78
#